data_5c9ff195adcc3664e05ca91e489b3e42
#
_entry.id   5c9ff195adcc3664e05ca91e489b3e42
#
_cell.length_a   1.000
_cell.length_b   1.000
_cell.length_c   1.000
_cell.angle_alpha   90.00
_cell.angle_beta   90.00
_cell.angle_gamma   90.00
#
_symmetry.space_group_name_H-M   'P 1'
#
loop_
_entity.id
_entity.type
_entity.pdbx_description
1 polymer ?
#
loop_
_entity_poly.entity_id
_entity_poly.type
_entity_poly.pdbx_seq_one_letter_code
_entity_poly.pdbx_strand_id
1 'polypeptide(L)'
;MGRQGYVCIQGDPFKEDKESTLRFARFNCAPSPNIMAKIPAIPSGLEAAAILAAEGVPLNITECFAVRQVIDSCDMYVEATKHLENPAPMYFSLITGIYDEYLQNQVVEQGIQVSRDALWQAGTSIAKKVHQIVEQRQYPCGFIGGGARGLHHFTEMVGANASITINWIGAAEDLIKLDAPVVCRFLHPTPYEVIDELTEKLEDYRKAYYINSIKAEEYEDYGPVILFREMFEEAWKKALDMVASMRGGDVK
;
A
#
# COMPACT_ATOMS: atom_id res chain seq x y z
N MET A 1 -2.68 -13.82 -26.22
CA MET A 1 -2.61 -12.36 -26.09
C MET A 1 -2.34 -12.05 -24.62
N GLY A 2 -1.24 -11.38 -24.33
CA GLY A 2 -0.90 -10.98 -22.96
C GLY A 2 -1.95 -10.00 -22.42
N ARG A 3 -2.49 -10.29 -21.25
CA ARG A 3 -3.39 -9.40 -20.54
C ARG A 3 -2.57 -8.23 -20.03
N GLN A 4 -2.90 -7.03 -20.45
CA GLN A 4 -2.22 -5.82 -19.98
C GLN A 4 -3.08 -5.18 -18.91
N GLY A 5 -2.54 -5.15 -17.68
CA GLY A 5 -3.13 -4.45 -16.56
C GLY A 5 -4.25 -5.19 -15.82
N TYR A 6 -4.48 -4.72 -14.62
CA TYR A 6 -5.52 -5.20 -13.71
C TYR A 6 -6.33 -4.04 -13.15
N VAL A 7 -7.60 -4.28 -12.86
CA VAL A 7 -8.44 -3.39 -12.04
C VAL A 7 -8.48 -3.96 -10.64
N CYS A 8 -8.01 -3.20 -9.64
CA CYS A 8 -8.07 -3.60 -8.24
C CYS A 8 -9.43 -3.22 -7.66
N ILE A 9 -10.13 -4.18 -7.06
CA ILE A 9 -11.41 -3.96 -6.39
C ILE A 9 -11.27 -4.35 -4.92
N GLN A 10 -11.60 -3.41 -4.03
CA GLN A 10 -11.64 -3.61 -2.58
C GLN A 10 -13.04 -4.00 -2.13
N GLY A 11 -13.13 -4.74 -1.02
CA GLY A 11 -14.39 -5.06 -0.36
C GLY A 11 -14.92 -3.89 0.49
N ASP A 12 -15.94 -4.20 1.29
CA ASP A 12 -16.53 -3.27 2.26
C ASP A 12 -15.54 -3.02 3.41
N PRO A 13 -15.05 -1.79 3.62
CA PRO A 13 -14.04 -1.50 4.64
C PRO A 13 -14.54 -1.66 6.09
N PHE A 14 -15.86 -1.80 6.29
CA PHE A 14 -16.44 -2.13 7.60
C PHE A 14 -16.48 -3.63 7.88
N LYS A 15 -16.02 -4.48 6.95
CA LYS A 15 -16.10 -5.94 7.02
C LYS A 15 -14.81 -6.56 6.50
N GLU A 16 -13.73 -6.31 7.20
CA GLU A 16 -12.39 -6.81 6.86
C GLU A 16 -12.06 -8.15 7.52
N ASP A 17 -13.07 -8.84 8.08
CA ASP A 17 -12.90 -10.22 8.53
C ASP A 17 -12.65 -11.18 7.35
N LYS A 18 -12.04 -12.32 7.64
CA LYS A 18 -11.61 -13.31 6.64
C LYS A 18 -12.76 -13.78 5.75
N GLU A 19 -13.91 -14.12 6.33
CA GLU A 19 -15.06 -14.66 5.59
C GLU A 19 -15.68 -13.62 4.65
N SER A 20 -15.81 -12.38 5.12
CA SER A 20 -16.29 -11.27 4.31
C SER A 20 -15.33 -10.96 3.18
N THR A 21 -14.03 -10.92 3.45
CA THR A 21 -12.97 -10.70 2.46
C THR A 21 -12.99 -11.77 1.37
N LEU A 22 -13.08 -13.05 1.73
CA LEU A 22 -13.19 -14.15 0.78
C LEU A 22 -14.44 -14.02 -0.10
N ARG A 23 -15.59 -13.72 0.51
CA ARG A 23 -16.85 -13.55 -0.21
C ARG A 23 -16.79 -12.41 -1.22
N PHE A 24 -16.30 -11.23 -0.80
CA PHE A 24 -16.16 -10.08 -1.69
C PHE A 24 -15.15 -10.31 -2.81
N ALA A 25 -13.99 -10.88 -2.50
CA ALA A 25 -12.97 -11.17 -3.50
C ALA A 25 -13.47 -12.14 -4.57
N ARG A 26 -14.08 -13.26 -4.18
CA ARG A 26 -14.63 -14.24 -5.12
C ARG A 26 -15.75 -13.65 -5.98
N PHE A 27 -16.66 -12.86 -5.39
CA PHE A 27 -17.72 -12.17 -6.13
C PHE A 27 -17.14 -11.15 -7.12
N ASN A 28 -16.23 -10.30 -6.68
CA ASN A 28 -15.69 -9.21 -7.50
C ASN A 28 -14.79 -9.72 -8.62
N CYS A 29 -14.01 -10.79 -8.39
CA CYS A 29 -13.07 -11.32 -9.37
C CYS A 29 -13.74 -12.27 -10.39
N ALA A 30 -14.92 -12.80 -10.11
CA ALA A 30 -15.62 -13.75 -10.99
C ALA A 30 -15.88 -13.22 -12.42
N PRO A 31 -16.22 -11.93 -12.66
CA PRO A 31 -16.54 -11.44 -14.00
C PRO A 31 -15.37 -11.39 -14.96
N SER A 32 -14.12 -11.25 -14.47
CA SER A 32 -12.97 -11.09 -15.36
C SER A 32 -11.67 -11.50 -14.68
N PRO A 33 -10.79 -12.21 -15.39
CA PRO A 33 -9.46 -12.55 -14.90
C PRO A 33 -8.49 -11.34 -14.82
N ASN A 34 -8.93 -10.16 -15.27
CA ASN A 34 -8.19 -8.90 -15.12
C ASN A 34 -8.63 -8.10 -13.89
N ILE A 35 -9.50 -8.67 -13.05
CA ILE A 35 -9.84 -8.09 -11.75
C ILE A 35 -8.94 -8.71 -10.69
N MET A 36 -8.35 -7.85 -9.88
CA MET A 36 -7.45 -8.19 -8.79
C MET A 36 -8.11 -7.84 -7.47
N ALA A 37 -8.17 -8.80 -6.54
CA ALA A 37 -8.71 -8.53 -5.22
C ALA A 37 -7.72 -7.66 -4.42
N LYS A 38 -8.20 -6.51 -3.93
CA LYS A 38 -7.43 -5.62 -3.07
C LYS A 38 -7.78 -5.90 -1.62
N ILE A 39 -6.77 -6.30 -0.84
CA ILE A 39 -6.94 -6.85 0.52
C ILE A 39 -5.96 -6.15 1.47
N PRO A 40 -6.39 -5.71 2.67
CA PRO A 40 -5.51 -5.06 3.64
C PRO A 40 -4.46 -6.03 4.21
N ALA A 41 -3.26 -5.52 4.49
CA ALA A 41 -2.15 -6.25 5.11
C ALA A 41 -2.34 -6.35 6.64
N ILE A 42 -3.45 -6.93 7.06
CA ILE A 42 -3.81 -7.26 8.46
C ILE A 42 -3.96 -8.77 8.61
N PRO A 43 -3.95 -9.34 9.81
CA PRO A 43 -3.99 -10.80 10.01
C PRO A 43 -5.14 -11.49 9.27
N SER A 44 -6.36 -11.01 9.44
CA SER A 44 -7.57 -11.56 8.77
C SER A 44 -7.48 -11.45 7.23
N GLY A 45 -6.93 -10.34 6.72
CA GLY A 45 -6.71 -10.10 5.30
C GLY A 45 -5.66 -11.06 4.72
N LEU A 46 -4.52 -11.25 5.41
CA LEU A 46 -3.46 -12.18 4.98
C LEU A 46 -3.93 -13.64 5.00
N GLU A 47 -4.74 -14.04 5.99
CA GLU A 47 -5.37 -15.37 6.00
C GLU A 47 -6.29 -15.57 4.79
N ALA A 48 -7.13 -14.59 4.46
CA ALA A 48 -7.98 -14.65 3.28
C ALA A 48 -7.17 -14.67 1.98
N ALA A 49 -6.12 -13.84 1.91
CA ALA A 49 -5.23 -13.74 0.76
C ALA A 49 -4.49 -15.06 0.47
N ALA A 50 -4.06 -15.80 1.50
CA ALA A 50 -3.44 -17.12 1.33
C ALA A 50 -4.37 -18.10 0.62
N ILE A 51 -5.63 -18.13 1.01
CA ILE A 51 -6.66 -19.00 0.39
C ILE A 51 -6.88 -18.58 -1.07
N LEU A 52 -7.06 -17.29 -1.31
CA LEU A 52 -7.31 -16.75 -2.66
C LEU A 52 -6.11 -16.94 -3.59
N ALA A 53 -4.88 -16.81 -3.08
CA ALA A 53 -3.66 -17.09 -3.84
C ALA A 53 -3.61 -18.54 -4.30
N ALA A 54 -3.93 -19.50 -3.40
CA ALA A 54 -4.01 -20.90 -3.72
C ALA A 54 -5.14 -21.25 -4.73
N GLU A 55 -6.22 -20.46 -4.74
CA GLU A 55 -7.32 -20.53 -5.72
C GLU A 55 -6.96 -19.91 -7.08
N GLY A 56 -5.80 -19.25 -7.20
CA GLY A 56 -5.36 -18.58 -8.44
C GLY A 56 -6.01 -17.23 -8.69
N VAL A 57 -6.48 -16.55 -7.65
CA VAL A 57 -7.02 -15.19 -7.74
C VAL A 57 -5.86 -14.18 -7.73
N PRO A 58 -5.80 -13.23 -8.69
CA PRO A 58 -4.81 -12.15 -8.65
C PRO A 58 -5.03 -11.24 -7.43
N LEU A 59 -3.94 -10.87 -6.73
CA LEU A 59 -4.00 -10.15 -5.47
C LEU A 59 -3.25 -8.83 -5.49
N ASN A 60 -3.79 -7.82 -4.81
CA ASN A 60 -3.10 -6.61 -4.41
C ASN A 60 -3.23 -6.46 -2.88
N ILE A 61 -2.16 -6.76 -2.16
CA ILE A 61 -2.12 -6.56 -0.71
C ILE A 61 -1.82 -5.08 -0.44
N THR A 62 -2.77 -4.41 0.17
CA THR A 62 -2.73 -2.95 0.43
C THR A 62 -2.56 -2.64 1.92
N GLU A 63 -2.50 -1.35 2.25
CA GLU A 63 -2.28 -0.89 3.63
C GLU A 63 -0.94 -1.34 4.20
N CYS A 64 0.04 -1.53 3.30
CA CYS A 64 1.40 -1.77 3.73
C CYS A 64 2.07 -0.42 4.05
N PHE A 65 2.49 -0.25 5.29
CA PHE A 65 3.22 0.90 5.79
C PHE A 65 4.58 0.49 6.39
N ALA A 66 4.70 -0.76 6.81
CA ALA A 66 5.90 -1.30 7.44
C ALA A 66 6.59 -2.33 6.55
N VAL A 67 7.92 -2.38 6.64
CA VAL A 67 8.75 -3.41 5.99
C VAL A 67 8.26 -4.81 6.34
N ARG A 68 7.88 -5.05 7.60
CA ARG A 68 7.41 -6.35 8.07
C ARG A 68 6.10 -6.78 7.40
N GLN A 69 5.13 -5.88 7.24
CA GLN A 69 3.88 -6.20 6.54
C GLN A 69 4.12 -6.68 5.11
N VAL A 70 5.07 -6.07 4.40
CA VAL A 70 5.43 -6.50 3.04
C VAL A 70 6.09 -7.88 3.04
N ILE A 71 7.01 -8.13 3.98
CA ILE A 71 7.65 -9.44 4.12
C ILE A 71 6.60 -10.53 4.39
N ASP A 72 5.72 -10.31 5.36
CA ASP A 72 4.67 -11.29 5.70
C ASP A 72 3.72 -11.54 4.53
N SER A 73 3.39 -10.50 3.75
CA SER A 73 2.59 -10.62 2.53
C SER A 73 3.30 -11.47 1.46
N CYS A 74 4.59 -11.25 1.26
CA CYS A 74 5.38 -12.00 0.28
C CYS A 74 5.61 -13.45 0.73
N ASP A 75 5.95 -13.67 1.99
CA ASP A 75 6.14 -15.01 2.57
C ASP A 75 4.83 -15.82 2.49
N MET A 76 3.69 -15.20 2.84
CA MET A 76 2.35 -15.79 2.71
C MET A 76 2.08 -16.22 1.26
N TYR A 77 2.35 -15.35 0.28
CA TYR A 77 2.10 -15.65 -1.12
C TYR A 77 2.98 -16.79 -1.63
N VAL A 78 4.28 -16.78 -1.32
CA VAL A 78 5.21 -17.84 -1.70
C VAL A 78 4.77 -19.19 -1.13
N GLU A 79 4.40 -19.22 0.16
CA GLU A 79 3.95 -20.44 0.81
C GLU A 79 2.62 -20.95 0.22
N ALA A 80 1.65 -20.06 0.03
CA ALA A 80 0.33 -20.42 -0.50
C ALA A 80 0.38 -20.94 -1.94
N THR A 81 1.34 -20.48 -2.74
CA THR A 81 1.42 -20.79 -4.17
C THR A 81 2.51 -21.79 -4.55
N LYS A 82 3.32 -22.29 -3.61
CA LYS A 82 4.47 -23.19 -3.87
C LYS A 82 4.15 -24.45 -4.66
N HIS A 83 2.89 -24.88 -4.64
CA HIS A 83 2.40 -26.07 -5.34
C HIS A 83 1.83 -25.77 -6.72
N LEU A 84 1.73 -24.48 -7.12
CA LEU A 84 1.18 -24.05 -8.39
C LEU A 84 2.30 -23.86 -9.41
N GLU A 85 2.11 -24.41 -10.62
CA GLU A 85 3.07 -24.24 -11.72
C GLU A 85 3.07 -22.79 -12.26
N ASN A 86 1.90 -22.18 -12.36
CA ASN A 86 1.69 -20.83 -12.88
C ASN A 86 0.75 -20.04 -11.95
N PRO A 87 1.23 -19.55 -10.81
CA PRO A 87 0.40 -18.80 -9.88
C PRO A 87 -0.07 -17.47 -10.47
N ALA A 88 -1.28 -17.03 -10.09
CA ALA A 88 -1.76 -15.70 -10.42
C ALA A 88 -0.90 -14.63 -9.72
N PRO A 89 -0.65 -13.47 -10.33
CA PRO A 89 0.27 -12.49 -9.76
C PRO A 89 -0.25 -11.89 -8.45
N MET A 90 0.67 -11.60 -7.56
CA MET A 90 0.44 -10.76 -6.39
C MET A 90 1.27 -9.49 -6.45
N TYR A 91 0.64 -8.38 -6.13
CA TYR A 91 1.29 -7.10 -5.87
C TYR A 91 1.08 -6.71 -4.42
N PHE A 92 2.04 -5.99 -3.85
CA PHE A 92 1.83 -5.27 -2.60
C PHE A 92 1.84 -3.77 -2.87
N SER A 93 0.99 -3.02 -2.17
CA SER A 93 0.90 -1.56 -2.25
C SER A 93 1.47 -0.94 -0.98
N LEU A 94 2.64 -0.33 -1.09
CA LEU A 94 3.26 0.46 -0.03
C LEU A 94 2.76 1.91 -0.13
N ILE A 95 2.14 2.40 0.93
CA ILE A 95 1.40 3.67 0.91
C ILE A 95 2.26 4.79 1.49
N THR A 96 3.26 5.22 0.73
CA THR A 96 4.31 6.13 1.18
C THR A 96 3.83 7.53 1.53
N GLY A 97 2.94 8.11 0.72
CA GLY A 97 2.53 9.50 0.93
C GLY A 97 1.54 9.68 2.08
N ILE A 98 0.61 8.75 2.29
CA ILE A 98 -0.28 8.76 3.46
C ILE A 98 0.55 8.52 4.73
N TYR A 99 1.60 7.72 4.63
CA TYR A 99 2.53 7.52 5.73
C TYR A 99 3.24 8.82 6.12
N ASP A 100 3.71 9.59 5.15
CA ASP A 100 4.33 10.89 5.40
C ASP A 100 3.33 11.88 6.01
N GLU A 101 2.09 11.90 5.53
CA GLU A 101 1.00 12.70 6.13
C GLU A 101 0.75 12.30 7.59
N TYR A 102 0.68 11.01 7.88
CA TYR A 102 0.53 10.50 9.23
C TYR A 102 1.65 10.99 10.16
N LEU A 103 2.91 10.83 9.76
CA LEU A 103 4.05 11.26 10.55
C LEU A 103 4.09 12.79 10.74
N GLN A 104 3.74 13.56 9.71
CA GLN A 104 3.65 15.01 9.82
C GLN A 104 2.60 15.45 10.85
N ASN A 105 1.41 14.81 10.84
CA ASN A 105 0.38 15.07 11.82
C ASN A 105 0.86 14.71 13.23
N GLN A 106 1.46 13.54 13.41
CA GLN A 106 2.02 13.09 14.69
C GLN A 106 3.05 14.07 15.25
N VAL A 107 3.96 14.55 14.41
CA VAL A 107 4.99 15.53 14.78
C VAL A 107 4.36 16.84 15.28
N VAL A 108 3.33 17.31 14.61
CA VAL A 108 2.62 18.55 14.99
C VAL A 108 1.84 18.33 16.30
N GLU A 109 1.08 17.27 16.40
CA GLU A 109 0.22 16.98 17.57
C GLU A 109 1.02 16.73 18.85
N GLN A 110 2.17 16.06 18.72
CA GLN A 110 3.01 15.70 19.87
C GLN A 110 4.14 16.71 20.13
N GLY A 111 4.30 17.73 19.28
CA GLY A 111 5.34 18.75 19.43
C GLY A 111 6.77 18.21 19.25
N ILE A 112 6.92 17.12 18.49
CA ILE A 112 8.23 16.48 18.25
C ILE A 112 9.06 17.32 17.28
N GLN A 113 10.33 17.55 17.58
CA GLN A 113 11.24 18.29 16.72
C GLN A 113 11.97 17.34 15.76
N VAL A 114 11.52 17.29 14.50
CA VAL A 114 12.13 16.52 13.41
C VAL A 114 12.48 17.45 12.27
N SER A 115 13.59 17.22 11.60
CA SER A 115 13.98 18.02 10.45
C SER A 115 13.00 17.82 9.28
N ARG A 116 12.71 18.90 8.55
CA ARG A 116 11.78 18.81 7.41
C ARG A 116 12.29 17.88 6.32
N ASP A 117 13.61 17.82 6.14
CA ASP A 117 14.24 16.93 5.17
C ASP A 117 14.07 15.46 5.56
N ALA A 118 14.20 15.13 6.83
CA ALA A 118 13.96 13.77 7.31
C ALA A 118 12.50 13.34 7.11
N LEU A 119 11.54 14.18 7.50
CA LEU A 119 10.12 13.91 7.27
C LEU A 119 9.78 13.73 5.79
N TRP A 120 10.38 14.55 4.92
CA TRP A 120 10.19 14.46 3.47
C TRP A 120 10.68 13.13 2.87
N GLN A 121 11.69 12.50 3.49
CA GLN A 121 12.26 11.24 3.04
C GLN A 121 11.64 9.99 3.72
N ALA A 122 10.75 10.16 4.68
CA ALA A 122 10.30 9.06 5.53
C ALA A 122 9.68 7.90 4.74
N GLY A 123 8.62 8.13 3.98
CA GLY A 123 7.96 7.08 3.20
C GLY A 123 8.84 6.52 2.08
N THR A 124 9.62 7.38 1.42
CA THR A 124 10.54 6.94 0.35
C THR A 124 11.69 6.09 0.89
N SER A 125 12.18 6.35 2.10
CA SER A 125 13.22 5.54 2.73
C SER A 125 12.75 4.12 3.07
N ILE A 126 11.49 3.99 3.52
CA ILE A 126 10.86 2.67 3.72
C ILE A 126 10.68 1.95 2.38
N ALA A 127 10.26 2.67 1.33
CA ALA A 127 10.13 2.10 -0.01
C ALA A 127 11.45 1.54 -0.53
N LYS A 128 12.55 2.28 -0.37
CA LYS A 128 13.90 1.83 -0.75
C LYS A 128 14.31 0.56 0.01
N LYS A 129 14.04 0.51 1.30
CA LYS A 129 14.35 -0.67 2.12
C LYS A 129 13.50 -1.87 1.75
N VAL A 130 12.20 -1.69 1.54
CA VAL A 130 11.29 -2.75 1.07
C VAL A 130 11.78 -3.31 -0.26
N HIS A 131 12.03 -2.45 -1.24
CA HIS A 131 12.52 -2.88 -2.56
C HIS A 131 13.81 -3.68 -2.45
N GLN A 132 14.79 -3.19 -1.66
CA GLN A 132 16.05 -3.90 -1.46
C GLN A 132 15.82 -5.33 -0.91
N ILE A 133 14.92 -5.50 0.07
CA ILE A 133 14.63 -6.81 0.66
C ILE A 133 13.91 -7.71 -0.34
N VAL A 134 12.94 -7.18 -1.08
CA VAL A 134 12.19 -7.93 -2.09
C VAL A 134 13.13 -8.45 -3.19
N GLU A 135 14.02 -7.60 -3.70
CA GLU A 135 15.02 -8.00 -4.71
C GLU A 135 16.03 -9.01 -4.13
N GLN A 136 16.55 -8.78 -2.92
CA GLN A 136 17.52 -9.70 -2.29
C GLN A 136 16.94 -11.07 -2.00
N ARG A 137 15.66 -11.15 -1.62
CA ARG A 137 14.96 -12.41 -1.36
C ARG A 137 14.35 -13.01 -2.62
N GLN A 138 14.40 -12.32 -3.75
CA GLN A 138 13.84 -12.74 -5.03
C GLN A 138 12.35 -13.09 -4.93
N TYR A 139 11.58 -12.30 -4.18
CA TYR A 139 10.15 -12.51 -4.08
C TYR A 139 9.46 -12.30 -5.43
N PRO A 140 8.61 -13.24 -5.87
CA PRO A 140 7.88 -13.13 -7.14
C PRO A 140 6.65 -12.21 -7.02
N CYS A 141 6.82 -11.07 -6.38
CA CYS A 141 5.74 -10.14 -6.05
C CYS A 141 6.00 -8.78 -6.68
N GLY A 142 4.97 -8.16 -7.26
CA GLY A 142 5.08 -6.81 -7.81
C GLY A 142 5.00 -5.74 -6.73
N PHE A 143 5.70 -4.62 -6.92
CA PHE A 143 5.68 -3.47 -6.03
C PHE A 143 4.82 -2.34 -6.62
N ILE A 144 3.87 -1.83 -5.85
CA ILE A 144 3.09 -0.62 -6.15
C ILE A 144 3.36 0.41 -5.05
N GLY A 145 3.87 1.58 -5.43
CA GLY A 145 3.90 2.77 -4.59
C GLY A 145 2.57 3.52 -4.69
N GLY A 146 2.02 3.98 -3.57
CA GLY A 146 0.72 4.62 -3.57
C GLY A 146 0.55 5.75 -2.56
N GLY A 147 -0.63 6.37 -2.59
CA GLY A 147 -1.05 7.40 -1.65
C GLY A 147 -0.23 8.69 -1.70
N ALA A 148 0.31 9.06 -2.87
CA ALA A 148 1.18 10.22 -3.02
C ALA A 148 0.57 11.51 -2.45
N ARG A 149 1.38 12.30 -1.74
CA ARG A 149 1.08 13.60 -1.17
C ARG A 149 1.95 14.72 -1.71
N GLY A 150 2.92 14.37 -2.57
CA GLY A 150 3.83 15.32 -3.23
C GLY A 150 4.52 14.67 -4.42
N LEU A 151 5.11 15.49 -5.29
CA LEU A 151 5.74 15.01 -6.53
C LEU A 151 6.97 14.12 -6.27
N HIS A 152 7.60 14.24 -5.11
CA HIS A 152 8.73 13.38 -4.71
C HIS A 152 8.33 11.90 -4.60
N HIS A 153 7.08 11.58 -4.27
CA HIS A 153 6.59 10.20 -4.29
C HIS A 153 6.58 9.57 -5.69
N PHE A 154 6.79 10.36 -6.73
CA PHE A 154 7.00 9.90 -8.10
C PHE A 154 8.47 10.04 -8.50
N THR A 155 9.06 11.22 -8.33
CA THR A 155 10.41 11.52 -8.80
C THR A 155 11.49 10.71 -8.05
N GLU A 156 11.32 10.48 -6.75
CA GLU A 156 12.23 9.63 -5.96
C GLU A 156 12.08 8.13 -6.22
N MET A 157 10.99 7.71 -6.88
CA MET A 157 10.77 6.31 -7.26
C MET A 157 11.37 5.94 -8.63
N VAL A 158 11.93 6.92 -9.36
CA VAL A 158 12.56 6.66 -10.66
C VAL A 158 13.78 5.77 -10.48
N GLY A 159 13.77 4.62 -11.15
CA GLY A 159 14.79 3.57 -11.07
C GLY A 159 14.37 2.36 -10.25
N ALA A 160 13.22 2.40 -9.56
CA ALA A 160 12.62 1.23 -8.92
C ALA A 160 11.99 0.28 -9.95
N ASN A 161 12.07 -1.01 -9.67
CA ASN A 161 11.21 -2.00 -10.33
C ASN A 161 9.82 -1.96 -9.65
N ALA A 162 9.07 -0.90 -9.91
CA ALA A 162 7.79 -0.64 -9.26
C ALA A 162 6.83 0.10 -10.19
N SER A 163 5.55 -0.06 -9.93
CA SER A 163 4.47 0.76 -10.49
C SER A 163 4.06 1.81 -9.47
N ILE A 164 3.72 3.02 -9.91
CA ILE A 164 3.29 4.09 -9.01
C ILE A 164 1.87 4.50 -9.35
N THR A 165 1.01 4.49 -8.33
CA THR A 165 -0.35 5.01 -8.47
C THR A 165 -0.32 6.52 -8.59
N ILE A 166 -0.84 7.04 -9.69
CA ILE A 166 -0.86 8.47 -9.98
C ILE A 166 -2.29 8.95 -10.22
N ASN A 167 -2.68 10.03 -9.56
CA ASN A 167 -3.93 10.72 -9.84
C ASN A 167 -3.73 11.64 -11.04
N TRP A 168 -4.64 11.57 -12.03
CA TRP A 168 -4.55 12.43 -13.22
C TRP A 168 -4.69 13.90 -12.83
N ILE A 169 -5.80 14.23 -12.17
CA ILE A 169 -6.04 15.61 -11.72
C ILE A 169 -5.06 15.95 -10.58
N GLY A 170 -4.30 17.00 -10.77
CA GLY A 170 -3.25 17.45 -9.86
C GLY A 170 -1.92 16.76 -10.16
N ALA A 171 -1.68 15.56 -9.66
CA ALA A 171 -0.34 14.95 -9.68
C ALA A 171 0.23 14.74 -11.09
N ALA A 172 -0.50 14.12 -12.02
CA ALA A 172 -0.01 13.91 -13.38
C ALA A 172 0.15 15.22 -14.14
N GLU A 173 -0.81 16.14 -14.00
CA GLU A 173 -0.74 17.47 -14.61
C GLU A 173 0.44 18.29 -14.08
N ASP A 174 0.71 18.22 -12.77
CA ASP A 174 1.83 18.94 -12.17
C ASP A 174 3.18 18.35 -12.55
N LEU A 175 3.29 17.02 -12.70
CA LEU A 175 4.49 16.38 -13.24
C LEU A 175 4.77 16.82 -14.68
N ILE A 176 3.71 16.90 -15.52
CA ILE A 176 3.84 17.37 -16.91
C ILE A 176 4.29 18.84 -16.94
N LYS A 177 3.71 19.70 -16.09
CA LYS A 177 4.09 21.12 -16.00
C LYS A 177 5.51 21.31 -15.47
N LEU A 178 5.92 20.47 -14.50
CA LEU A 178 7.26 20.52 -13.92
C LEU A 178 8.33 20.22 -14.97
N ASP A 179 8.04 19.31 -15.91
CA ASP A 179 8.93 18.85 -16.99
C ASP A 179 10.38 18.60 -16.51
N ALA A 180 10.49 18.02 -15.30
CA ALA A 180 11.77 17.76 -14.69
C ALA A 180 12.51 16.62 -15.41
N PRO A 181 13.85 16.68 -15.48
CA PRO A 181 14.63 15.57 -16.01
C PRO A 181 14.35 14.26 -15.29
N VAL A 182 14.14 13.19 -16.04
CA VAL A 182 14.01 11.85 -15.47
C VAL A 182 15.38 11.37 -15.01
N VAL A 183 15.58 11.32 -13.71
CA VAL A 183 16.85 10.92 -13.08
C VAL A 183 16.59 9.74 -12.16
N CYS A 184 17.42 8.69 -12.29
CA CYS A 184 17.38 7.56 -11.38
C CYS A 184 17.82 8.01 -9.98
N ARG A 185 16.86 8.16 -9.05
CA ARG A 185 17.08 8.58 -7.67
C ARG A 185 16.85 7.46 -6.66
N PHE A 186 16.02 6.51 -7.02
CA PHE A 186 15.58 5.45 -6.10
C PHE A 186 16.74 4.60 -5.56
N LEU A 187 17.73 4.31 -6.42
CA LEU A 187 18.87 3.48 -6.05
C LEU A 187 19.92 4.21 -5.18
N HIS A 188 19.80 5.52 -5.00
CA HIS A 188 20.63 6.25 -4.05
C HIS A 188 20.14 5.96 -2.62
N PRO A 189 21.03 5.56 -1.71
CA PRO A 189 20.63 5.26 -0.33
C PRO A 189 20.14 6.53 0.37
N THR A 190 19.18 6.37 1.26
CA THR A 190 18.83 7.45 2.20
C THR A 190 19.99 7.65 3.17
N PRO A 191 20.40 8.90 3.45
CA PRO A 191 21.47 9.18 4.42
C PRO A 191 21.19 8.57 5.78
N TYR A 192 22.22 8.06 6.44
CA TYR A 192 22.08 7.43 7.76
C TYR A 192 21.54 8.39 8.81
N GLU A 193 21.94 9.67 8.75
CA GLU A 193 21.49 10.71 9.65
C GLU A 193 19.97 10.92 9.60
N VAL A 194 19.37 10.76 8.40
CA VAL A 194 17.93 10.81 8.22
C VAL A 194 17.24 9.62 8.88
N ILE A 195 17.78 8.42 8.67
CA ILE A 195 17.24 7.20 9.27
C ILE A 195 17.36 7.23 10.79
N ASP A 196 18.51 7.65 11.29
CA ASP A 196 18.78 7.75 12.74
C ASP A 196 17.83 8.75 13.39
N GLU A 197 17.68 9.95 12.81
CA GLU A 197 16.76 10.96 13.32
C GLU A 197 15.30 10.46 13.38
N LEU A 198 14.83 9.85 12.31
CA LEU A 198 13.46 9.34 12.24
C LEU A 198 13.22 8.17 13.20
N THR A 199 14.15 7.20 13.27
CA THR A 199 14.02 6.02 14.14
C THR A 199 14.18 6.36 15.63
N GLU A 200 14.97 7.38 15.96
CA GLU A 200 15.14 7.84 17.32
C GLU A 200 13.92 8.61 17.84
N LYS A 201 13.37 9.49 17.00
CA LYS A 201 12.34 10.43 17.41
C LYS A 201 10.92 9.93 17.20
N LEU A 202 10.68 9.07 16.21
CA LEU A 202 9.35 8.60 15.81
C LEU A 202 9.23 7.09 16.00
N GLU A 203 8.48 6.68 17.02
CA GLU A 203 8.25 5.27 17.32
C GLU A 203 7.60 4.54 16.16
N ASP A 204 6.60 5.14 15.53
CA ASP A 204 5.90 4.52 14.40
C ASP A 204 6.80 4.40 13.17
N TYR A 205 7.72 5.35 12.95
CA TYR A 205 8.72 5.17 11.89
C TYR A 205 9.68 4.02 12.21
N ARG A 206 10.12 3.89 13.45
CA ARG A 206 10.96 2.77 13.88
C ARG A 206 10.25 1.42 13.70
N LYS A 207 8.94 1.35 14.00
CA LYS A 207 8.10 0.18 13.75
C LYS A 207 8.04 -0.17 12.26
N ALA A 208 7.89 0.83 11.39
CA ALA A 208 7.85 0.61 9.96
C ALA A 208 9.19 0.18 9.37
N TYR A 209 10.29 0.78 9.83
CA TYR A 209 11.59 0.63 9.21
C TYR A 209 12.31 -0.66 9.57
N TYR A 210 12.23 -1.11 10.83
CA TYR A 210 12.90 -2.33 11.27
C TYR A 210 11.98 -3.55 11.22
N ILE A 211 12.50 -4.64 10.63
CA ILE A 211 11.73 -5.87 10.36
C ILE A 211 11.07 -6.46 11.61
N ASN A 212 11.76 -6.38 12.77
CA ASN A 212 11.33 -7.02 14.00
C ASN A 212 10.67 -6.03 14.99
N SER A 213 10.33 -4.83 14.56
CA SER A 213 9.80 -3.79 15.44
C SER A 213 8.28 -3.71 15.51
N ILE A 214 7.58 -4.48 14.68
CA ILE A 214 6.13 -4.64 14.71
C ILE A 214 5.79 -6.10 14.44
N LYS A 215 4.75 -6.62 15.10
CA LYS A 215 4.24 -7.98 14.93
C LYS A 215 2.91 -7.94 14.17
N ALA A 216 2.53 -9.08 13.60
CA ALA A 216 1.29 -9.18 12.84
C ALA A 216 0.04 -8.80 13.65
N GLU A 217 0.00 -9.17 14.94
CA GLU A 217 -1.10 -8.85 15.84
C GLU A 217 -1.29 -7.34 16.10
N GLU A 218 -0.26 -6.54 15.79
CA GLU A 218 -0.27 -5.08 15.98
C GLU A 218 -0.70 -4.33 14.71
N TYR A 219 -0.86 -5.01 13.54
CA TYR A 219 -1.11 -4.33 12.26
C TYR A 219 -2.42 -3.57 12.24
N GLU A 220 -3.50 -4.11 12.82
CA GLU A 220 -4.81 -3.47 12.86
C GLU A 220 -4.83 -2.18 13.69
N ASP A 221 -4.01 -2.14 14.74
CA ASP A 221 -3.90 -1.03 15.67
C ASP A 221 -2.75 -0.07 15.31
N TYR A 222 -2.04 -0.35 14.21
CA TYR A 222 -0.95 0.51 13.77
C TYR A 222 -1.49 1.82 13.19
N GLY A 223 -1.06 2.95 13.75
CA GLY A 223 -1.63 4.28 13.46
C GLY A 223 -1.84 4.61 11.98
N PRO A 224 -0.87 4.40 11.07
CA PRO A 224 -1.09 4.65 9.63
C PRO A 224 -2.15 3.72 9.01
N VAL A 225 -2.32 2.48 9.51
CA VAL A 225 -3.38 1.56 9.05
C VAL A 225 -4.74 2.08 9.48
N ILE A 226 -4.87 2.52 10.74
CA ILE A 226 -6.11 3.15 11.26
C ILE A 226 -6.48 4.37 10.40
N LEU A 227 -5.55 5.30 10.21
CA LEU A 227 -5.79 6.49 9.39
C LEU A 227 -6.29 6.14 7.99
N PHE A 228 -5.66 5.16 7.35
CA PHE A 228 -6.01 4.80 5.98
C PHE A 228 -7.36 4.07 5.89
N ARG A 229 -7.69 3.22 6.87
CA ARG A 229 -9.00 2.57 7.00
C ARG A 229 -10.11 3.61 7.16
N GLU A 230 -9.94 4.59 8.05
CA GLU A 230 -10.90 5.68 8.27
C GLU A 230 -11.18 6.47 6.97
N MET A 231 -10.14 6.74 6.16
CA MET A 231 -10.31 7.38 4.86
C MET A 231 -11.16 6.54 3.90
N PHE A 232 -10.98 5.22 3.88
CA PHE A 232 -11.82 4.31 3.07
C PHE A 232 -13.25 4.24 3.57
N GLU A 233 -13.46 4.15 4.88
CA GLU A 233 -14.78 4.13 5.49
C GLU A 233 -15.57 5.40 5.16
N GLU A 234 -14.92 6.57 5.26
CA GLU A 234 -15.54 7.84 4.90
C GLU A 234 -15.92 7.91 3.41
N ALA A 235 -15.01 7.47 2.53
CA ALA A 235 -15.28 7.43 1.10
C ALA A 235 -16.40 6.43 0.75
N TRP A 236 -16.45 5.29 1.42
CA TRP A 236 -17.49 4.28 1.26
C TRP A 236 -18.86 4.78 1.68
N LYS A 237 -18.95 5.45 2.86
CA LYS A 237 -20.19 6.11 3.30
C LYS A 237 -20.70 7.10 2.26
N LYS A 238 -19.83 7.98 1.75
CA LYS A 238 -20.18 8.94 0.70
C LYS A 238 -20.73 8.24 -0.57
N ALA A 239 -20.10 7.13 -0.97
CA ALA A 239 -20.57 6.36 -2.12
C ALA A 239 -21.94 5.72 -1.87
N LEU A 240 -22.18 5.16 -0.71
CA LEU A 240 -23.47 4.59 -0.32
C LEU A 240 -24.57 5.65 -0.27
N ASP A 241 -24.31 6.83 0.29
CA ASP A 241 -25.24 7.95 0.34
C ASP A 241 -25.61 8.44 -1.06
N MET A 242 -24.62 8.51 -1.97
CA MET A 242 -24.86 8.85 -3.37
C MET A 242 -25.77 7.83 -4.05
N VAL A 243 -25.53 6.54 -3.88
CA VAL A 243 -26.39 5.47 -4.43
C VAL A 243 -27.79 5.54 -3.83
N ALA A 244 -27.92 5.78 -2.53
CA ALA A 244 -29.21 5.91 -1.86
C ALA A 244 -30.00 7.11 -2.39
N SER A 245 -29.35 8.26 -2.61
CA SER A 245 -29.99 9.45 -3.18
C SER A 245 -30.50 9.21 -4.61
N MET A 246 -29.74 8.48 -5.43
CA MET A 246 -30.14 8.11 -6.78
C MET A 246 -31.36 7.19 -6.80
N ARG A 247 -31.44 6.24 -5.85
CA ARG A 247 -32.62 5.35 -5.72
C ARG A 247 -33.88 6.08 -5.24
N GLY A 248 -33.73 7.11 -4.39
CA GLY A 248 -34.86 7.92 -3.92
C GLY A 248 -35.40 8.95 -4.92
N GLY A 249 -34.63 9.23 -6.00
CA GLY A 249 -35.02 10.18 -7.05
C GLY A 249 -35.92 9.64 -8.15
N ASP A 250 -36.08 8.33 -8.28
CA ASP A 250 -36.80 7.66 -9.38
C ASP A 250 -38.26 7.26 -9.03
N VAL A 251 -38.84 7.87 -7.99
CA VAL A 251 -40.28 7.73 -7.72
C VAL A 251 -40.97 9.07 -7.96
N LYS A 252 -41.06 9.47 -9.25
CA LYS A 252 -42.03 10.42 -9.75
C LYS A 252 -42.58 9.95 -11.10
#